data_71ce2e80ae01b0c4f27d5503533507bd
#
_entry.id   71ce2e80ae01b0c4f27d5503533507bd
#
_cell.length_a   1.000
_cell.length_b   1.000
_cell.length_c   1.000
_cell.angle_alpha   90.00
_cell.angle_beta   90.00
_cell.angle_gamma   90.00
#
_symmetry.space_group_name_H-M   'P 1'
#
loop_
_entity.id
_entity.type
_entity.pdbx_description
1 polymer ?
#
loop_
_entity_poly.entity_id
_entity_poly.type
_entity_poly.pdbx_seq_one_letter_code
_entity_poly.pdbx_strand_id
1 'polypeptide(L)'
;MNLNFNKDKLYKLLRSFYILSGIRIVIYDIDYNEVISYPPNNCSYCKLMDQKKCQLSNNKAFLKCKESDDLYIYHCHANLVEAMINLKINGEIVGFIMFGQISDIANEEKRVNLLKNNTSKNVLSSIQEIKYLDDEKLQSASTIL
;
A
#
# COMPACT_ATOMS: atom_id res chain seq x y z
N MET A 1 -15.59 16.59 -2.19
CA MET A 1 -15.20 17.09 -0.85
C MET A 1 -13.69 17.07 -0.72
N ASN A 2 -13.08 18.16 -0.40
CA ASN A 2 -11.64 18.21 -0.16
C ASN A 2 -11.33 17.71 1.25
N LEU A 3 -10.30 16.89 1.37
CA LEU A 3 -9.78 16.49 2.67
C LEU A 3 -9.12 17.71 3.32
N ASN A 4 -9.74 18.24 4.35
CA ASN A 4 -9.24 19.39 5.10
C ASN A 4 -8.77 18.94 6.47
N PHE A 5 -7.47 18.70 6.61
CA PHE A 5 -6.85 18.27 7.84
C PHE A 5 -5.48 18.92 8.00
N ASN A 6 -4.95 18.87 9.23
CA ASN A 6 -3.62 19.36 9.51
C ASN A 6 -2.58 18.37 8.94
N LYS A 7 -1.95 18.75 7.83
CA LYS A 7 -0.98 17.90 7.14
C LYS A 7 0.24 17.56 7.99
N ASP A 8 0.69 18.48 8.85
CA ASP A 8 1.85 18.23 9.71
C ASP A 8 1.57 17.15 10.74
N LYS A 9 0.40 17.18 11.35
CA LYS A 9 -0.02 16.15 12.31
C LYS A 9 -0.20 14.81 11.61
N LEU A 10 -0.82 14.82 10.44
CA LEU A 10 -1.03 13.61 9.66
C LEU A 10 0.29 13.00 9.21
N TYR A 11 1.22 13.82 8.72
CA TYR A 11 2.55 13.35 8.34
C TYR A 11 3.27 12.65 9.50
N LYS A 12 3.23 13.25 10.69
CA LYS A 12 3.82 12.64 11.88
C LYS A 12 3.17 11.30 12.24
N LEU A 13 1.86 11.21 12.05
CA LEU A 13 1.13 9.96 12.30
C LEU A 13 1.56 8.87 11.32
N LEU A 14 1.64 9.20 10.04
CA LEU A 14 2.07 8.24 9.01
C LEU A 14 3.52 7.81 9.24
N ARG A 15 4.39 8.75 9.59
CA ARG A 15 5.78 8.44 9.90
C ARG A 15 5.88 7.48 11.09
N SER A 16 5.10 7.71 12.14
CA SER A 16 5.06 6.85 13.31
C SER A 16 4.56 5.44 12.98
N PHE A 17 3.52 5.35 12.15
CA PHE A 17 3.03 4.07 11.66
C PHE A 17 4.15 3.30 10.93
N TYR A 18 4.86 3.99 10.04
CA TYR A 18 5.96 3.37 9.29
C TYR A 18 7.10 2.93 10.21
N ILE A 19 7.47 3.76 11.18
CA ILE A 19 8.54 3.42 12.14
C ILE A 19 8.19 2.18 12.94
N LEU A 20 6.93 2.04 13.36
CA LEU A 20 6.48 0.90 14.15
C LEU A 20 6.27 -0.36 13.31
N SER A 21 5.72 -0.23 12.12
CA SER A 21 5.31 -1.37 11.29
C SER A 21 6.29 -1.71 10.18
N GLY A 22 7.05 -0.74 9.70
CA GLY A 22 7.88 -0.89 8.51
C GLY A 22 7.09 -0.92 7.21
N ILE A 23 5.80 -0.60 7.25
CA ILE A 23 4.90 -0.66 6.09
C ILE A 23 4.64 0.75 5.58
N ARG A 24 4.84 0.95 4.27
CA ARG A 24 4.50 2.21 3.62
C ARG A 24 3.00 2.46 3.69
N ILE A 25 2.61 3.70 3.93
CA ILE A 25 1.21 4.10 4.06
C ILE A 25 0.95 5.33 3.20
N VAL A 26 -0.21 5.34 2.51
CA VAL A 26 -0.62 6.40 1.59
C VAL A 26 -2.08 6.75 1.88
N ILE A 27 -2.39 8.04 1.84
CA ILE A 27 -3.77 8.52 1.89
C ILE A 27 -4.14 9.09 0.53
N TYR A 28 -5.26 8.63 -0.03
CA TYR A 28 -5.84 9.09 -1.27
C TYR A 28 -7.13 9.85 -1.02
N ASP A 29 -7.43 10.83 -1.88
CA ASP A 29 -8.74 11.47 -1.88
C ASP A 29 -9.78 10.62 -2.62
N ILE A 30 -11.01 11.12 -2.70
CA ILE A 30 -12.12 10.41 -3.35
C ILE A 30 -11.93 10.26 -4.87
N ASP A 31 -11.08 11.08 -5.46
CA ASP A 31 -10.75 11.04 -6.88
C ASP A 31 -9.50 10.19 -7.17
N TYR A 32 -9.04 9.45 -6.17
CA TYR A 32 -7.90 8.52 -6.26
C TYR A 32 -6.54 9.23 -6.41
N ASN A 33 -6.45 10.50 -6.02
CA ASN A 33 -5.20 11.23 -6.02
C ASN A 33 -4.49 11.06 -4.68
N GLU A 34 -3.18 10.86 -4.73
CA GLU A 34 -2.37 10.79 -3.51
C GLU A 34 -2.36 12.15 -2.82
N VAL A 35 -2.75 12.17 -1.55
CA VAL A 35 -2.74 13.38 -0.73
C VAL A 35 -1.46 13.46 0.07
N ILE A 36 -1.09 12.38 0.74
CA ILE A 36 0.11 12.30 1.56
C ILE A 36 0.53 10.83 1.70
N SER A 37 1.84 10.61 1.80
CA SER A 37 2.39 9.26 1.98
C SER A 37 3.64 9.29 2.86
N TYR A 38 3.96 8.16 3.46
CA TYR A 38 5.23 7.98 4.13
C TYR A 38 5.73 6.54 3.94
N PRO A 39 6.95 6.32 3.48
CA PRO A 39 7.85 7.33 2.88
C PRO A 39 7.23 7.95 1.63
N PRO A 40 7.62 9.18 1.26
CA PRO A 40 6.96 9.89 0.14
C PRO A 40 7.19 9.27 -1.23
N ASN A 41 8.19 8.43 -1.38
CA ASN A 41 8.49 7.76 -2.64
C ASN A 41 8.20 6.26 -2.55
N ASN A 42 7.72 5.68 -3.65
CA ASN A 42 7.60 4.24 -3.78
C ASN A 42 8.94 3.55 -3.53
N CYS A 43 8.90 2.30 -3.10
CA CYS A 43 10.11 1.49 -3.02
C CYS A 43 10.74 1.33 -4.40
N SER A 44 12.03 1.05 -4.45
CA SER A 44 12.76 0.95 -5.71
C SER A 44 12.24 -0.16 -6.63
N TYR A 45 11.72 -1.25 -6.06
CA TYR A 45 11.08 -2.32 -6.83
C TYR A 45 9.85 -1.81 -7.60
N CYS A 46 8.97 -1.05 -6.95
CA CYS A 46 7.77 -0.52 -7.58
C CYS A 46 8.07 0.45 -8.72
N LYS A 47 9.15 1.22 -8.61
CA LYS A 47 9.59 2.15 -9.66
C LYS A 47 10.00 1.44 -10.96
N LEU A 48 10.37 0.15 -10.87
CA LEU A 48 10.79 -0.66 -12.02
C LEU A 48 9.60 -1.30 -12.74
N MET A 49 8.40 -1.24 -12.16
CA MET A 49 7.20 -1.86 -12.71
C MET A 49 6.53 -0.97 -13.77
N ASP A 50 5.66 -1.59 -14.58
CA ASP A 50 4.84 -0.87 -15.54
C ASP A 50 3.82 0.00 -14.80
N GLN A 51 3.99 1.32 -14.88
CA GLN A 51 3.16 2.27 -14.13
C GLN A 51 1.70 2.26 -14.60
N LYS A 52 1.42 1.94 -15.85
CA LYS A 52 0.04 1.81 -16.34
C LYS A 52 -0.65 0.63 -15.68
N LYS A 53 0.03 -0.50 -15.55
CA LYS A 53 -0.50 -1.67 -14.85
C LYS A 53 -0.70 -1.38 -13.36
N CYS A 54 0.22 -0.63 -12.74
CA CYS A 54 0.09 -0.20 -11.36
C CYS A 54 -1.17 0.65 -11.18
N GLN A 55 -1.40 1.62 -12.06
CA GLN A 55 -2.57 2.49 -12.00
C GLN A 55 -3.87 1.70 -12.18
N LEU A 56 -3.92 0.78 -13.14
CA LEU A 56 -5.10 -0.07 -13.36
C LEU A 56 -5.38 -0.95 -12.14
N SER A 57 -4.34 -1.52 -11.54
CA SER A 57 -4.46 -2.33 -10.33
C SER A 57 -5.02 -1.51 -9.17
N ASN A 58 -4.51 -0.29 -8.97
CA ASN A 58 -4.98 0.61 -7.92
C ASN A 58 -6.43 1.03 -8.15
N ASN A 59 -6.80 1.40 -9.37
CA ASN A 59 -8.18 1.81 -9.70
C ASN A 59 -9.18 0.69 -9.41
N LYS A 60 -8.82 -0.55 -9.74
CA LYS A 60 -9.64 -1.72 -9.43
C LYS A 60 -9.79 -1.90 -7.92
N ALA A 61 -8.71 -1.70 -7.17
CA ALA A 61 -8.73 -1.79 -5.70
C ALA A 61 -9.63 -0.72 -5.07
N PHE A 62 -9.59 0.52 -5.56
CA PHE A 62 -10.46 1.58 -5.07
C PHE A 62 -11.93 1.22 -5.24
N LEU A 63 -12.31 0.70 -6.42
CA LEU A 63 -13.70 0.29 -6.68
C LEU A 63 -14.13 -0.84 -5.74
N LYS A 64 -13.29 -1.83 -5.54
CA LYS A 64 -13.57 -2.94 -4.63
C LYS A 64 -13.67 -2.49 -3.19
N CYS A 65 -12.80 -1.58 -2.77
CA CYS A 65 -12.80 -1.05 -1.42
C CYS A 65 -14.08 -0.28 -1.10
N LYS A 66 -14.60 0.50 -2.07
CA LYS A 66 -15.87 1.24 -1.90
C LYS A 66 -17.05 0.31 -1.62
N GLU A 67 -17.05 -0.89 -2.16
CA GLU A 67 -18.11 -1.87 -1.98
C GLU A 67 -18.03 -2.57 -0.61
N SER A 68 -16.91 -2.45 0.08
CA SER A 68 -16.67 -3.12 1.37
C SER A 68 -16.51 -2.08 2.48
N ASP A 69 -17.07 -2.37 3.65
CA ASP A 69 -16.85 -1.54 4.84
C ASP A 69 -15.64 -2.00 5.65
N ASP A 70 -15.03 -3.09 5.25
CA ASP A 70 -13.89 -3.70 5.93
C ASP A 70 -12.59 -3.47 5.17
N LEU A 71 -11.50 -3.92 5.79
CA LEU A 71 -10.18 -3.97 5.17
C LEU A 71 -10.22 -4.82 3.89
N TYR A 72 -9.80 -4.24 2.78
CA TYR A 72 -9.65 -4.95 1.52
C TYR A 72 -8.18 -5.26 1.27
N ILE A 73 -7.81 -6.53 1.31
CA ILE A 73 -6.45 -7.02 1.08
C ILE A 73 -6.40 -7.61 -0.33
N TYR A 74 -5.40 -7.21 -1.11
CA TYR A 74 -5.27 -7.67 -2.49
C TYR A 74 -3.81 -7.79 -2.90
N HIS A 75 -3.58 -8.54 -3.99
CA HIS A 75 -2.29 -8.61 -4.65
C HIS A 75 -2.31 -7.66 -5.85
N CYS A 76 -1.30 -6.79 -5.96
CA CYS A 76 -1.17 -5.96 -7.15
C CYS A 76 -0.62 -6.78 -8.33
N HIS A 77 -0.56 -6.19 -9.53
CA HIS A 77 -0.07 -6.91 -10.71
C HIS A 77 1.37 -7.41 -10.55
N ALA A 78 2.13 -6.84 -9.65
CA ALA A 78 3.52 -7.22 -9.37
C ALA A 78 3.65 -8.24 -8.23
N ASN A 79 2.54 -8.83 -7.79
CA ASN A 79 2.47 -9.84 -6.73
C ASN A 79 2.89 -9.33 -5.34
N LEU A 80 2.80 -8.04 -5.11
CA LEU A 80 2.93 -7.48 -3.78
C LEU A 80 1.56 -7.39 -3.12
N VAL A 81 1.54 -7.54 -1.81
CA VAL A 81 0.31 -7.41 -1.01
C VAL A 81 0.12 -5.96 -0.62
N GLU A 82 -1.09 -5.49 -0.81
CA GLU A 82 -1.54 -4.17 -0.37
C GLU A 82 -2.88 -4.32 0.35
N ALA A 83 -3.13 -3.39 1.26
CA ALA A 83 -4.38 -3.34 2.00
C ALA A 83 -4.97 -1.93 1.93
N MET A 84 -6.28 -1.84 1.84
CA MET A 84 -6.98 -0.58 1.69
C MET A 84 -8.20 -0.50 2.58
N ILE A 85 -8.42 0.66 3.17
CA ILE A 85 -9.56 0.94 4.05
C ILE A 85 -10.21 2.24 3.56
N ASN A 86 -11.54 2.29 3.57
CA ASN A 86 -12.27 3.52 3.31
C ASN A 86 -12.04 4.52 4.45
N LEU A 87 -11.74 5.75 4.09
CA LEU A 87 -11.69 6.86 5.04
C LEU A 87 -13.06 7.54 5.04
N LYS A 88 -13.77 7.48 6.16
CA LYS A 88 -15.13 8.03 6.29
C LYS A 88 -15.18 9.18 7.27
N ILE A 89 -15.98 10.18 6.94
CA ILE A 89 -16.33 11.27 7.85
C ILE A 89 -17.85 11.38 7.82
N ASN A 90 -18.49 11.29 9.00
CA ASN A 90 -19.96 11.31 9.15
C ASN A 90 -20.68 10.30 8.23
N GLY A 91 -20.09 9.11 8.09
CA GLY A 91 -20.65 8.03 7.28
C GLY A 91 -20.39 8.11 5.78
N GLU A 92 -19.77 9.19 5.31
CA GLU A 92 -19.43 9.35 3.88
C GLU A 92 -17.97 9.00 3.61
N ILE A 93 -17.73 8.31 2.50
CA ILE A 93 -16.37 8.02 2.06
C ILE A 93 -15.76 9.29 1.48
N VAL A 94 -14.69 9.78 2.11
CA VAL A 94 -13.97 10.99 1.68
C VAL A 94 -12.59 10.68 1.11
N GLY A 95 -12.16 9.43 1.20
CA GLY A 95 -10.87 9.01 0.69
C GLY A 95 -10.56 7.57 1.06
N PHE A 96 -9.30 7.20 0.95
CA PHE A 96 -8.82 5.85 1.20
C PHE A 96 -7.46 5.88 1.89
N ILE A 97 -7.24 4.91 2.76
CA ILE A 97 -5.94 4.66 3.36
C ILE A 97 -5.43 3.35 2.75
N MET A 98 -4.26 3.39 2.11
CA MET A 98 -3.59 2.19 1.59
C MET A 98 -2.29 2.00 2.35
N PHE A 99 -2.01 0.76 2.72
CA PHE A 99 -0.71 0.40 3.27
C PHE A 99 -0.26 -0.93 2.68
N GLY A 100 1.05 -1.06 2.46
CA GLY A 100 1.52 -2.28 1.84
C GLY A 100 2.80 -2.12 1.06
N GLN A 101 2.84 -2.80 -0.08
CA GLN A 101 4.04 -3.09 -0.85
C GLN A 101 4.92 -4.07 -0.06
N ILE A 102 4.27 -5.10 0.49
CA ILE A 102 4.90 -6.17 1.25
C ILE A 102 4.71 -7.50 0.51
N SER A 103 5.38 -8.54 0.98
CA SER A 103 5.21 -9.91 0.46
C SER A 103 4.59 -10.79 1.52
N ASP A 104 3.68 -11.67 1.10
CA ASP A 104 3.11 -12.71 1.95
C ASP A 104 3.86 -14.05 1.83
N ILE A 105 4.95 -14.09 1.06
CA ILE A 105 5.76 -15.29 0.86
C ILE A 105 6.92 -15.30 1.86
N ALA A 106 6.85 -16.19 2.84
CA ALA A 106 7.84 -16.30 3.91
C ALA A 106 9.20 -16.80 3.42
N ASN A 107 9.21 -17.74 2.46
CA ASN A 107 10.46 -18.29 1.93
C ASN A 107 11.15 -17.28 1.03
N GLU A 108 12.36 -16.85 1.40
CA GLU A 108 13.10 -15.82 0.68
C GLU A 108 13.38 -16.21 -0.77
N GLU A 109 13.79 -17.45 -1.02
CA GLU A 109 14.10 -17.92 -2.37
C GLU A 109 12.86 -17.89 -3.26
N LYS A 110 11.72 -18.37 -2.77
CA LYS A 110 10.45 -18.34 -3.51
C LYS A 110 10.01 -16.91 -3.76
N ARG A 111 10.15 -16.03 -2.77
CA ARG A 111 9.81 -14.61 -2.90
C ARG A 111 10.65 -13.94 -3.97
N VAL A 112 11.96 -14.13 -3.93
CA VAL A 112 12.88 -13.56 -4.93
C VAL A 112 12.54 -14.06 -6.32
N ASN A 113 12.31 -15.36 -6.49
CA ASN A 113 11.98 -15.94 -7.79
C ASN A 113 10.67 -15.39 -8.35
N LEU A 114 9.64 -15.27 -7.53
CA LEU A 114 8.35 -14.71 -7.96
C LEU A 114 8.49 -13.25 -8.40
N LEU A 115 9.18 -12.43 -7.61
CA LEU A 115 9.30 -11.00 -7.89
C LEU A 115 10.23 -10.71 -9.05
N LYS A 116 11.26 -11.51 -9.26
CA LYS A 116 12.14 -11.39 -10.43
C LYS A 116 11.42 -11.60 -11.75
N ASN A 117 10.41 -12.45 -11.77
CA ASN A 117 9.67 -12.78 -13.00
C ASN A 117 8.78 -11.64 -13.50
N ASN A 118 8.57 -10.59 -12.70
CA ASN A 118 7.74 -9.44 -13.09
C ASN A 118 8.46 -8.45 -14.02
N THR A 119 9.78 -8.58 -14.17
CA THR A 119 10.57 -7.67 -15.00
C THR A 119 11.84 -8.38 -15.48
N SER A 120 12.36 -7.95 -16.63
CA SER A 120 13.63 -8.42 -17.17
C SER A 120 14.83 -7.67 -16.59
N LYS A 121 14.63 -6.63 -15.80
CA LYS A 121 15.69 -5.84 -15.19
C LYS A 121 16.33 -6.60 -14.01
N ASN A 122 17.59 -6.30 -13.72
CA ASN A 122 18.22 -6.82 -12.51
C ASN A 122 17.65 -6.07 -11.30
N VAL A 123 16.84 -6.78 -10.50
CA VAL A 123 16.07 -6.18 -9.41
C VAL A 123 16.40 -6.76 -8.04
N LEU A 124 17.48 -7.56 -7.93
CA LEU A 124 17.77 -8.29 -6.69
C LEU A 124 17.85 -7.37 -5.47
N SER A 125 18.58 -6.26 -5.57
CA SER A 125 18.71 -5.30 -4.47
C SER A 125 17.37 -4.65 -4.12
N SER A 126 16.54 -4.36 -5.13
CA SER A 126 15.22 -3.78 -4.92
C SER A 126 14.26 -4.78 -4.27
N ILE A 127 14.33 -6.05 -4.66
CA ILE A 127 13.51 -7.11 -4.07
C ILE A 127 13.85 -7.30 -2.59
N GLN A 128 15.10 -7.16 -2.22
CA GLN A 128 15.54 -7.30 -0.82
C GLN A 128 14.96 -6.23 0.09
N GLU A 129 14.51 -5.10 -0.45
CA GLU A 129 13.82 -4.05 0.30
C GLU A 129 12.37 -4.43 0.63
N ILE A 130 11.79 -5.39 -0.09
CA ILE A 130 10.41 -5.82 0.12
C ILE A 130 10.34 -6.67 1.39
N LYS A 131 9.57 -6.21 2.36
CA LYS A 131 9.40 -6.92 3.63
C LYS A 131 8.36 -8.01 3.52
N TYR A 132 8.60 -9.11 4.22
CA TYR A 132 7.59 -10.13 4.44
C TYR A 132 6.78 -9.79 5.68
N LEU A 133 5.46 -9.93 5.57
CA LEU A 133 4.56 -9.86 6.72
C LEU A 133 3.51 -10.95 6.58
N ASP A 134 3.24 -11.65 7.68
CA ASP A 134 2.15 -12.61 7.71
C ASP A 134 0.79 -11.91 7.86
N ASP A 135 -0.28 -12.66 7.65
CA ASP A 135 -1.64 -12.12 7.69
C ASP A 135 -1.98 -11.52 9.07
N GLU A 136 -1.53 -12.15 10.15
CA GLU A 136 -1.77 -11.66 11.51
C GLU A 136 -1.18 -10.27 11.74
N LYS A 137 0.06 -10.05 11.28
CA LYS A 137 0.72 -8.76 11.38
C LYS A 137 0.05 -7.70 10.53
N LEU A 138 -0.41 -8.09 9.34
CA LEU A 138 -1.13 -7.19 8.45
C LEU A 138 -2.47 -6.75 9.06
N GLN A 139 -3.22 -7.69 9.63
CA GLN A 139 -4.47 -7.40 10.34
C GLN A 139 -4.22 -6.52 11.56
N SER A 140 -3.15 -6.78 12.31
CA SER A 140 -2.77 -5.97 13.48
C SER A 140 -2.41 -4.54 13.08
N ALA A 141 -1.70 -4.37 11.98
CA ALA A 141 -1.38 -3.05 11.44
C ALA A 141 -2.65 -2.27 11.09
N SER A 142 -3.65 -2.94 10.51
CA SER A 142 -4.92 -2.29 10.17
C SER A 142 -5.69 -1.81 11.41
N THR A 143 -5.56 -2.52 12.52
CA THR A 143 -6.23 -2.17 13.78
C THR A 143 -5.70 -0.85 14.38
N ILE A 144 -4.44 -0.51 14.11
CA ILE A 144 -3.83 0.73 14.60
C ILE A 144 -4.40 1.96 13.87
N LEU A 145 -4.87 1.77 12.64
CA LEU A 145 -5.42 2.84 11.82
C LEU A 145 -6.89 3.10 12.13
#